data_5fb21a0736ca81e3e179ffa23480e45d
#
_entry.id   5fb21a0736ca81e3e179ffa23480e45d
#
_cell.length_a   1.000
_cell.length_b   1.000
_cell.length_c   1.000
_cell.angle_alpha   90.00
_cell.angle_beta   90.00
_cell.angle_gamma   90.00
#
_symmetry.space_group_name_H-M   'P 1'
#
loop_
_entity.id
_entity.type
_entity.pdbx_description
1 polymer ?
#
loop_
_entity_poly.entity_id
_entity_poly.type
_entity_poly.pdbx_seq_one_letter_code
_entity_poly.pdbx_strand_id
1 'polypeptide(L)'
;IIAGYPLGKKVSAAIKTSKGSVTALAGFGDNFSEFQTDAALNQGNSGGPIMNQKGNVVGVAVANYGKKEGVESFNFGIKSSTLRTFANANGLKFVAPNRRDLSNKDLGELITSGTVYLECFMTVAKIKRMLAEAENRKAFFSEHQ
;
A
#
# COMPACT_ATOMS: atom_id res chain seq x y z
N ILE A 1 -11.20 -3.25 -2.13
CA ILE A 1 -11.07 -1.90 -2.66
C ILE A 1 -9.79 -1.25 -2.11
N ILE A 2 -9.13 -0.45 -2.93
CA ILE A 2 -7.93 0.30 -2.62
C ILE A 2 -8.21 1.77 -2.87
N ALA A 3 -7.69 2.67 -2.03
CA ALA A 3 -7.78 4.10 -2.25
C ALA A 3 -6.39 4.77 -2.20
N GLY A 4 -6.23 5.88 -2.91
CA GLY A 4 -5.02 6.67 -2.92
C GLY A 4 -5.10 7.88 -3.84
N TYR A 5 -3.95 8.53 -4.01
CA TYR A 5 -3.80 9.71 -4.86
C TYR A 5 -2.79 9.42 -5.98
N PRO A 6 -3.19 8.62 -6.99
CA PRO A 6 -2.28 8.21 -8.07
C PRO A 6 -1.76 9.43 -8.82
N LEU A 7 -0.43 9.47 -8.99
CA LEU A 7 0.32 10.55 -9.64
C LEU A 7 0.22 11.92 -8.91
N GLY A 8 -0.31 11.92 -7.68
CA GLY A 8 -0.40 13.09 -6.82
C GLY A 8 -1.16 14.25 -7.43
N LYS A 9 -0.93 15.45 -6.93
CA LYS A 9 -1.60 16.70 -7.39
C LYS A 9 -1.33 17.06 -8.86
N LYS A 10 -0.32 16.45 -9.50
CA LYS A 10 0.01 16.71 -10.91
C LYS A 10 -1.10 16.27 -11.87
N VAL A 11 -1.86 15.23 -11.53
CA VAL A 11 -2.94 14.71 -12.38
C VAL A 11 -4.30 15.04 -11.80
N SER A 12 -4.50 14.85 -10.50
CA SER A 12 -5.77 15.19 -9.83
C SER A 12 -5.57 15.19 -8.31
N ALA A 13 -6.10 16.22 -7.65
CA ALA A 13 -6.16 16.27 -6.19
C ALA A 13 -7.25 15.35 -5.61
N ALA A 14 -8.11 14.76 -6.46
CA ALA A 14 -9.16 13.86 -6.02
C ALA A 14 -8.60 12.48 -5.73
N ILE A 15 -9.04 11.90 -4.61
CA ILE A 15 -8.79 10.51 -4.28
C ILE A 15 -9.40 9.59 -5.34
N LYS A 16 -8.70 8.51 -5.66
CA LYS A 16 -9.19 7.49 -6.59
C LYS A 16 -9.24 6.15 -5.91
N THR A 17 -10.23 5.35 -6.29
CA THR A 17 -10.40 3.99 -5.80
C THR A 17 -10.26 3.01 -6.95
N SER A 18 -9.73 1.81 -6.65
CA SER A 18 -9.73 0.66 -7.55
C SER A 18 -10.26 -0.56 -6.81
N LYS A 19 -10.88 -1.48 -7.54
CA LYS A 19 -11.37 -2.75 -7.03
C LYS A 19 -10.60 -3.89 -7.66
N GLY A 20 -10.49 -4.99 -6.93
CA GLY A 20 -9.92 -6.23 -7.39
C GLY A 20 -10.02 -7.30 -6.30
N SER A 21 -9.37 -8.42 -6.57
CA SER A 21 -9.34 -9.60 -5.72
C SER A 21 -7.93 -9.86 -5.20
N VAL A 22 -7.82 -10.64 -4.14
CA VAL A 22 -6.55 -11.24 -3.73
C VAL A 22 -6.29 -12.44 -4.63
N THR A 23 -5.17 -12.43 -5.35
CA THR A 23 -4.80 -13.47 -6.33
C THR A 23 -3.79 -14.48 -5.77
N ALA A 24 -2.98 -14.08 -4.77
CA ALA A 24 -2.10 -14.99 -4.05
C ALA A 24 -1.85 -14.50 -2.62
N LEU A 25 -1.58 -15.43 -1.70
CA LEU A 25 -1.35 -15.14 -0.28
C LEU A 25 0.14 -14.95 0.08
N ALA A 26 1.01 -14.83 -0.90
CA ALA A 26 2.41 -14.48 -0.74
C ALA A 26 2.80 -13.38 -1.73
N GLY A 27 3.74 -12.53 -1.35
CA GLY A 27 4.29 -11.47 -2.18
C GLY A 27 5.47 -11.92 -3.03
N PHE A 28 6.28 -10.98 -3.46
CA PHE A 28 7.48 -11.25 -4.25
C PHE A 28 8.48 -12.12 -3.47
N GLY A 29 9.02 -13.16 -4.15
CA GLY A 29 9.97 -14.10 -3.52
C GLY A 29 9.39 -14.83 -2.32
N ASP A 30 8.11 -15.24 -2.40
CA ASP A 30 7.38 -15.94 -1.31
C ASP A 30 7.30 -15.15 0.00
N ASN A 31 7.29 -13.83 -0.07
CA ASN A 31 7.13 -12.98 1.10
C ASN A 31 5.73 -13.15 1.73
N PHE A 32 5.65 -13.92 2.81
CA PHE A 32 4.40 -14.21 3.54
C PHE A 32 3.82 -13.01 4.31
N SER A 33 4.56 -11.90 4.45
CA SER A 33 4.04 -10.65 5.00
C SER A 33 3.17 -9.87 4.01
N GLU A 34 3.13 -10.30 2.74
CA GLU A 34 2.43 -9.68 1.64
C GLU A 34 1.39 -10.63 1.02
N PHE A 35 0.54 -10.08 0.17
CA PHE A 35 -0.35 -10.80 -0.74
C PHE A 35 -0.35 -10.10 -2.10
N GLN A 36 -0.75 -10.84 -3.14
CA GLN A 36 -0.92 -10.29 -4.48
C GLN A 36 -2.39 -9.92 -4.73
N THR A 37 -2.59 -8.90 -5.57
CA THR A 37 -3.91 -8.43 -5.99
C THR A 37 -3.90 -8.04 -7.47
N ASP A 38 -5.03 -8.25 -8.15
CA ASP A 38 -5.29 -7.75 -9.51
C ASP A 38 -5.83 -6.31 -9.52
N ALA A 39 -6.13 -5.75 -8.36
CA ALA A 39 -6.55 -4.35 -8.27
C ALA A 39 -5.46 -3.42 -8.82
N ALA A 40 -5.85 -2.50 -9.70
CA ALA A 40 -4.91 -1.55 -10.29
C ALA A 40 -4.24 -0.68 -9.21
N LEU A 41 -2.92 -0.78 -9.13
CA LEU A 41 -2.06 0.03 -8.28
C LEU A 41 -1.15 0.90 -9.14
N ASN A 42 -1.17 2.19 -8.90
CA ASN A 42 -0.29 3.16 -9.54
C ASN A 42 0.55 3.88 -8.48
N GLN A 43 1.63 4.51 -8.91
CA GLN A 43 2.42 5.37 -8.05
C GLN A 43 1.53 6.44 -7.40
N GLY A 44 1.59 6.54 -6.07
CA GLY A 44 0.70 7.38 -5.25
C GLY A 44 -0.42 6.62 -4.54
N ASN A 45 -0.62 5.33 -4.86
CA ASN A 45 -1.49 4.45 -4.08
C ASN A 45 -0.74 3.76 -2.94
N SER A 46 0.60 3.72 -3.00
CA SER A 46 1.42 3.12 -1.94
C SER A 46 1.19 3.81 -0.60
N GLY A 47 1.05 3.01 0.45
CA GLY A 47 0.66 3.47 1.79
C GLY A 47 -0.85 3.59 1.98
N GLY A 48 -1.64 3.55 0.90
CA GLY A 48 -3.11 3.59 0.96
C GLY A 48 -3.72 2.30 1.51
N PRO A 49 -4.93 2.38 2.09
CA PRO A 49 -5.60 1.23 2.66
C PRO A 49 -6.13 0.28 1.57
N ILE A 50 -6.05 -1.01 1.86
CA ILE A 50 -6.78 -2.06 1.14
C ILE A 50 -7.88 -2.57 2.07
N MET A 51 -9.14 -2.41 1.67
CA MET A 51 -10.30 -2.82 2.47
C MET A 51 -11.07 -3.96 1.81
N ASN A 52 -11.61 -4.86 2.63
CA ASN A 52 -12.58 -5.85 2.18
C ASN A 52 -14.00 -5.27 2.09
N GLN A 53 -14.99 -6.08 1.68
CA GLN A 53 -16.39 -5.65 1.54
C GLN A 53 -17.04 -5.24 2.86
N LYS A 54 -16.45 -5.58 3.99
CA LYS A 54 -16.92 -5.20 5.32
C LYS A 54 -16.32 -3.87 5.81
N GLY A 55 -15.49 -3.20 5.00
CA GLY A 55 -14.80 -1.97 5.39
C GLY A 55 -13.64 -2.19 6.37
N ASN A 56 -13.19 -3.42 6.56
CA ASN A 56 -12.01 -3.69 7.37
C ASN A 56 -10.75 -3.57 6.54
N VAL A 57 -9.71 -2.94 7.10
CA VAL A 57 -8.39 -2.87 6.47
C VAL A 57 -7.75 -4.25 6.50
N VAL A 58 -7.58 -4.86 5.33
CA VAL A 58 -6.93 -6.16 5.14
C VAL A 58 -5.47 -6.05 4.73
N GLY A 59 -5.04 -4.86 4.31
CA GLY A 59 -3.65 -4.60 3.97
C GLY A 59 -3.38 -3.14 3.66
N VAL A 60 -2.11 -2.87 3.36
CA VAL A 60 -1.59 -1.58 2.92
C VAL A 60 -1.00 -1.75 1.53
N ALA A 61 -1.40 -0.90 0.58
CA ALA A 61 -0.93 -0.96 -0.79
C ALA A 61 0.57 -0.69 -0.89
N VAL A 62 1.28 -1.49 -1.66
CA VAL A 62 2.68 -1.30 -2.01
C VAL A 62 2.78 -1.13 -3.52
N ALA A 63 3.67 -0.26 -3.99
CA ALA A 63 3.87 -0.05 -5.42
C ALA A 63 4.22 -1.36 -6.13
N ASN A 64 3.72 -1.50 -7.36
CA ASN A 64 4.00 -2.64 -8.22
C ASN A 64 5.50 -2.82 -8.51
N TYR A 65 5.96 -4.04 -8.58
CA TYR A 65 7.23 -4.37 -9.21
C TYR A 65 7.06 -4.26 -10.74
N GLY A 66 7.69 -3.28 -11.29
CA GLY A 66 7.69 -2.75 -12.63
C GLY A 66 7.14 -3.59 -13.78
N LYS A 67 6.53 -2.90 -14.73
CA LYS A 67 6.28 -3.45 -16.06
C LYS A 67 7.62 -3.73 -16.73
N LYS A 68 8.01 -5.00 -16.80
CA LYS A 68 8.94 -5.46 -17.83
C LYS A 68 8.10 -5.82 -19.04
N GLU A 69 8.59 -5.50 -20.25
CA GLU A 69 7.93 -5.87 -21.51
C GLU A 69 7.51 -7.34 -21.48
N GLY A 70 6.23 -7.63 -21.69
CA GLY A 70 5.68 -8.98 -21.73
C GLY A 70 5.30 -9.60 -20.37
N VAL A 71 5.41 -8.88 -19.25
CA VAL A 71 4.98 -9.36 -17.92
C VAL A 71 3.87 -8.45 -17.38
N GLU A 72 2.75 -9.05 -16.98
CA GLU A 72 1.70 -8.32 -16.27
C GLU A 72 2.25 -7.73 -14.96
N SER A 73 1.78 -6.53 -14.62
CA SER A 73 2.21 -5.86 -13.39
C SER A 73 1.68 -6.63 -12.17
N PHE A 74 2.59 -7.10 -11.33
CA PHE A 74 2.23 -7.65 -10.04
C PHE A 74 2.01 -6.51 -9.03
N ASN A 75 0.83 -6.50 -8.42
CA ASN A 75 0.47 -5.54 -7.39
C ASN A 75 0.42 -6.25 -6.04
N PHE A 76 0.97 -5.63 -5.00
CA PHE A 76 1.11 -6.23 -3.69
C PHE A 76 0.47 -5.38 -2.59
N GLY A 77 0.03 -6.04 -1.54
CA GLY A 77 -0.40 -5.43 -0.30
C GLY A 77 0.30 -6.07 0.89
N ILE A 78 0.81 -5.25 1.80
CA ILE A 78 1.29 -5.72 3.11
C ILE A 78 0.08 -6.17 3.91
N LYS A 79 0.09 -7.37 4.47
CA LYS A 79 -1.03 -7.93 5.24
C LYS A 79 -1.34 -7.11 6.50
N SER A 80 -2.61 -7.05 6.86
CA SER A 80 -3.06 -6.39 8.08
C SER A 80 -2.48 -6.98 9.37
N SER A 81 -2.03 -8.25 9.35
CA SER A 81 -1.28 -8.84 10.47
C SER A 81 0.03 -8.11 10.75
N THR A 82 0.80 -7.79 9.71
CA THR A 82 2.03 -7.01 9.80
C THR A 82 1.77 -5.60 10.30
N LEU A 83 0.73 -4.93 9.75
CA LEU A 83 0.28 -3.62 10.22
C LEU A 83 -0.10 -3.65 11.70
N ARG A 84 -0.80 -4.69 12.14
CA ARG A 84 -1.21 -4.87 13.53
C ARG A 84 -0.01 -5.02 14.47
N THR A 85 0.99 -5.80 14.08
CA THR A 85 2.23 -5.96 14.85
C THR A 85 2.94 -4.62 15.02
N PHE A 86 3.10 -3.86 13.93
CA PHE A 86 3.69 -2.52 13.96
C PHE A 86 2.90 -1.56 14.87
N ALA A 87 1.59 -1.51 14.72
CA ALA A 87 0.74 -0.61 15.49
C ALA A 87 0.75 -0.95 16.99
N ASN A 88 0.68 -2.24 17.35
CA ASN A 88 0.76 -2.68 18.75
C ASN A 88 2.11 -2.30 19.37
N ALA A 89 3.22 -2.45 18.64
CA ALA A 89 4.55 -2.03 19.10
C ALA A 89 4.64 -0.51 19.34
N ASN A 90 3.78 0.28 18.71
CA ASN A 90 3.70 1.73 18.88
C ASN A 90 2.51 2.19 19.74
N GLY A 91 1.89 1.29 20.50
CA GLY A 91 0.81 1.60 21.44
C GLY A 91 -0.53 1.97 20.80
N LEU A 92 -0.69 1.74 19.48
CA LEU A 92 -1.94 2.00 18.78
C LEU A 92 -2.92 0.84 18.97
N LYS A 93 -4.19 1.18 19.21
CA LYS A 93 -5.27 0.21 19.40
C LYS A 93 -6.16 0.19 18.15
N PHE A 94 -6.59 -1.01 17.76
CA PHE A 94 -7.58 -1.19 16.72
C PHE A 94 -8.97 -1.35 17.31
N VAL A 95 -9.97 -0.82 16.62
CA VAL A 95 -11.37 -1.13 16.91
C VAL A 95 -11.71 -2.54 16.45
N ALA A 96 -12.77 -3.11 17.01
CA ALA A 96 -13.27 -4.42 16.60
C ALA A 96 -13.66 -4.40 15.11
N PRO A 97 -13.39 -5.48 14.35
CA PRO A 97 -13.71 -5.54 12.94
C PRO A 97 -15.23 -5.57 12.72
N ASN A 98 -15.68 -4.85 11.69
CA ASN A 98 -17.06 -4.94 11.22
C ASN A 98 -17.31 -6.32 10.61
N ARG A 99 -18.49 -6.91 10.92
CA ARG A 99 -18.89 -8.24 10.46
C ARG A 99 -19.91 -8.22 9.32
N ARG A 100 -20.52 -7.06 9.04
CA ARG A 100 -21.55 -6.90 8.00
C ARG A 100 -20.93 -6.36 6.73
N ASP A 101 -21.40 -6.84 5.58
CA ASP A 101 -21.00 -6.29 4.30
C ASP A 101 -21.62 -4.90 4.12
N LEU A 102 -20.83 -3.99 3.58
CA LEU A 102 -21.24 -2.65 3.23
C LEU A 102 -21.70 -2.60 1.77
N SER A 103 -22.60 -1.68 1.45
CA SER A 103 -22.88 -1.36 0.06
C SER A 103 -21.63 -0.79 -0.63
N ASN A 104 -21.57 -0.85 -1.96
CA ASN A 104 -20.45 -0.25 -2.69
C ASN A 104 -20.33 1.26 -2.45
N LYS A 105 -21.45 1.94 -2.23
CA LYS A 105 -21.51 3.35 -1.90
C LYS A 105 -20.87 3.61 -0.54
N ASP A 106 -21.36 2.92 0.50
CA ASP A 106 -20.89 3.11 1.88
C ASP A 106 -19.40 2.75 2.01
N LEU A 107 -18.97 1.68 1.31
CA LEU A 107 -17.56 1.29 1.27
C LEU A 107 -16.69 2.34 0.58
N GLY A 108 -17.18 2.93 -0.50
CA GLY A 108 -16.51 4.03 -1.19
C GLY A 108 -16.39 5.28 -0.31
N GLU A 109 -17.45 5.67 0.38
CA GLU A 109 -17.46 6.80 1.31
C GLU A 109 -16.51 6.55 2.50
N LEU A 110 -16.56 5.36 3.08
CA LEU A 110 -15.69 4.97 4.21
C LEU A 110 -14.21 5.06 3.84
N ILE A 111 -13.79 4.42 2.74
CA ILE A 111 -12.38 4.40 2.34
C ILE A 111 -11.88 5.78 1.93
N THR A 112 -12.75 6.58 1.29
CA THR A 112 -12.40 7.94 0.86
C THR A 112 -12.23 8.88 2.05
N SER A 113 -13.13 8.82 3.03
CA SER A 113 -13.05 9.64 4.24
C SER A 113 -11.88 9.24 5.15
N GLY A 114 -11.48 7.97 5.14
CA GLY A 114 -10.38 7.43 5.94
C GLY A 114 -9.00 7.54 5.30
N THR A 115 -8.89 8.03 4.06
CA THR A 115 -7.61 8.10 3.34
C THR A 115 -7.18 9.55 3.15
N VAL A 116 -5.97 9.87 3.60
CA VAL A 116 -5.39 11.21 3.52
C VAL A 116 -4.17 11.23 2.61
N TYR A 117 -3.93 12.37 1.99
CA TYR A 117 -2.69 12.64 1.27
C TYR A 117 -1.65 13.17 2.25
N LEU A 118 -0.51 12.47 2.35
CA LEU A 118 0.57 12.84 3.24
C LEU A 118 1.77 13.37 2.43
N GLU A 119 2.21 14.58 2.74
CA GLU A 119 3.44 15.17 2.21
C GLU A 119 4.48 15.31 3.33
N CYS A 120 5.71 14.84 3.07
CA CYS A 120 6.81 15.00 3.98
C CYS A 120 7.80 16.01 3.41
N PHE A 121 7.95 17.15 4.07
CA PHE A 121 8.90 18.18 3.69
C PHE A 121 10.23 17.97 4.41
N MET A 122 11.31 17.97 3.65
CA MET A 122 12.66 17.89 4.21
C MET A 122 13.66 18.67 3.34
N THR A 123 14.82 19.00 3.91
CA THR A 123 15.87 19.70 3.17
C THR A 123 16.45 18.82 2.06
N VAL A 124 16.92 19.44 0.98
CA VAL A 124 17.60 18.74 -0.13
C VAL A 124 18.80 17.93 0.38
N ALA A 125 19.55 18.45 1.35
CA ALA A 125 20.67 17.73 1.95
C ALA A 125 20.21 16.42 2.63
N LYS A 126 19.09 16.45 3.37
CA LYS A 126 18.54 15.26 4.01
C LYS A 126 18.02 14.24 3.00
N ILE A 127 17.39 14.70 1.91
CA ILE A 127 16.95 13.83 0.81
C ILE A 127 18.14 13.11 0.17
N LYS A 128 19.21 13.85 -0.19
CA LYS A 128 20.42 13.29 -0.78
C LYS A 128 21.06 12.23 0.13
N ARG A 129 21.15 12.52 1.44
CA ARG A 129 21.67 11.56 2.41
C ARG A 129 20.85 10.28 2.48
N MET A 130 19.52 10.37 2.53
CA MET A 130 18.63 9.21 2.56
C MET A 130 18.74 8.36 1.28
N LEU A 131 18.88 9.00 0.11
CA LEU A 131 19.08 8.28 -1.15
C LEU A 131 20.41 7.52 -1.16
N ALA A 132 21.50 8.16 -0.76
CA ALA A 132 22.82 7.52 -0.65
C ALA A 132 22.82 6.33 0.34
N GLU A 133 22.16 6.47 1.49
CA GLU A 133 22.01 5.39 2.47
C GLU A 133 21.17 4.22 1.92
N ALA A 134 20.17 4.51 1.07
CA ALA A 134 19.35 3.47 0.43
C ALA A 134 20.13 2.73 -0.67
N GLU A 135 20.94 3.43 -1.45
CA GLU A 135 21.81 2.83 -2.46
C GLU A 135 22.89 1.95 -1.82
N ASN A 136 23.53 2.41 -0.75
CA ASN A 136 24.51 1.61 -0.02
C ASN A 136 23.91 0.33 0.58
N ARG A 137 22.68 0.40 1.08
CA ARG A 137 21.96 -0.80 1.56
C ARG A 137 21.68 -1.79 0.41
N LYS A 138 21.26 -1.31 -0.75
CA LYS A 138 21.03 -2.18 -1.92
C LYS A 138 22.33 -2.85 -2.37
N ALA A 139 23.42 -2.11 -2.45
CA ALA A 139 24.73 -2.66 -2.81
C ALA A 139 25.16 -3.75 -1.81
N PHE A 140 25.04 -3.49 -0.51
CA PHE A 140 25.39 -4.48 0.53
C PHE A 140 24.61 -5.79 0.38
N PHE A 141 23.31 -5.74 0.11
CA PHE A 141 22.49 -6.93 -0.08
C PHE A 141 22.72 -7.65 -1.42
N SER A 142 23.15 -6.92 -2.47
CA SER A 142 23.48 -7.54 -3.76
C SER A 142 24.83 -8.26 -3.79
N GLU A 143 25.78 -7.88 -2.93
CA GLU A 143 27.09 -8.53 -2.81
C GLU A 143 27.06 -9.83 -1.96
N HIS A 144 25.93 -10.09 -1.26
CA HIS A 144 25.80 -11.23 -0.34
C HIS A 144 24.74 -12.25 -0.80
N GLN A 145 24.27 -12.17 -2.05
CA GLN A 145 23.46 -13.16 -2.74
C GLN A 145 24.31 -13.89 -3.78
#